data_0be3609b7c8305dbee8647122487f713
#
_entry.id   0be3609b7c8305dbee8647122487f713
#
_cell.length_a   1.000
_cell.length_b   1.000
_cell.length_c   1.000
_cell.angle_alpha   90.00
_cell.angle_beta   90.00
_cell.angle_gamma   90.00
#
_symmetry.space_group_name_H-M   'P 1'
#
loop_
_entity.id
_entity.type
_entity.pdbx_description
1 polymer ?
#
loop_
_entity_poly.entity_id
_entity_poly.type
_entity_poly.pdbx_seq_one_letter_code
_entity_poly.pdbx_strand_id
1 'polypeptide(L)'
;MIDILAAVAGLTVTLPFYPIIALAIRLDSSGPIFYKQRRAGAMKRNTGGGPPEFTDFWIVKFRTMGVDAEKHTGAVVASKGDARVTKVGRFLRKTRIDELPQFLNVLKGDMSLVGPRPERPELLADLALAIPFFEERLREAKPGLTGLAQISLGYTGAMPDDSELAEFRDVLQNPFGLPEAEGALADDMRIKLLYDLAYCAALEKFSTFLAMELRVMLRTPLVMLKGSGS
;
A
#
# COMPACT_ATOMS: atom_id res chain seq x y z
N MET A 1 9.83 5.45 17.36
CA MET A 1 9.01 5.90 18.53
C MET A 1 7.68 6.48 18.09
N ILE A 2 7.63 7.35 17.08
CA ILE A 2 6.38 7.92 16.50
C ILE A 2 5.42 6.80 16.05
N ASP A 3 5.91 5.81 15.33
CA ASP A 3 5.14 4.65 14.85
C ASP A 3 4.39 3.93 15.97
N ILE A 4 5.10 3.64 17.08
CA ILE A 4 4.51 2.90 18.21
C ILE A 4 3.39 3.72 18.85
N LEU A 5 3.64 5.01 19.12
CA LEU A 5 2.64 5.89 19.74
C LEU A 5 1.41 6.04 18.84
N ALA A 6 1.61 6.25 17.55
CA ALA A 6 0.52 6.38 16.59
C ALA A 6 -0.25 5.06 16.40
N ALA A 7 0.45 3.92 16.37
CA ALA A 7 -0.20 2.61 16.26
C ALA A 7 -1.02 2.26 17.52
N VAL A 8 -0.50 2.57 18.72
CA VAL A 8 -1.26 2.40 19.98
C VAL A 8 -2.49 3.29 19.98
N ALA A 9 -2.35 4.58 19.63
CA ALA A 9 -3.49 5.49 19.54
C ALA A 9 -4.52 5.02 18.51
N GLY A 10 -4.07 4.63 17.31
CA GLY A 10 -4.92 4.10 16.25
C GLY A 10 -5.70 2.85 16.68
N LEU A 11 -5.03 1.89 17.32
CA LEU A 11 -5.69 0.70 17.85
C LEU A 11 -6.68 1.03 18.97
N THR A 12 -6.30 1.91 19.91
CA THR A 12 -7.20 2.30 21.01
C THR A 12 -8.51 2.89 20.49
N VAL A 13 -8.44 3.74 19.46
CA VAL A 13 -9.60 4.35 18.83
C VAL A 13 -10.41 3.35 18.00
N THR A 14 -9.76 2.44 17.29
CA THR A 14 -10.42 1.59 16.30
C THR A 14 -10.87 0.24 16.84
N LEU A 15 -10.20 -0.30 17.87
CA LEU A 15 -10.49 -1.61 18.46
C LEU A 15 -11.94 -1.80 18.92
N PRO A 16 -12.63 -0.79 19.53
CA PRO A 16 -14.03 -0.92 19.89
C PRO A 16 -14.97 -1.22 18.73
N PHE A 17 -14.60 -0.87 17.49
CA PHE A 17 -15.42 -1.12 16.30
C PHE A 17 -15.19 -2.52 15.69
N TYR A 18 -14.12 -3.24 16.10
CA TYR A 18 -13.79 -4.55 15.52
C TYR A 18 -14.91 -5.59 15.66
N PRO A 19 -15.63 -5.70 16.80
CA PRO A 19 -16.75 -6.64 16.92
C PRO A 19 -17.87 -6.37 15.91
N ILE A 20 -18.19 -5.08 15.67
CA ILE A 20 -19.23 -4.66 14.72
C ILE A 20 -18.81 -5.00 13.29
N ILE A 21 -17.54 -4.69 12.93
CA ILE A 21 -16.98 -5.03 11.61
C ILE A 21 -16.95 -6.54 11.42
N ALA A 22 -16.54 -7.29 12.44
CA ALA A 22 -16.48 -8.74 12.41
C ALA A 22 -17.86 -9.37 12.17
N LEU A 23 -18.90 -8.86 12.85
CA LEU A 23 -20.29 -9.30 12.66
C LEU A 23 -20.75 -8.99 11.23
N ALA A 24 -20.53 -7.78 10.73
CA ALA A 24 -20.88 -7.39 9.36
C ALA A 24 -20.24 -8.31 8.31
N ILE A 25 -18.93 -8.63 8.45
CA ILE A 25 -18.23 -9.55 7.55
C ILE A 25 -18.83 -10.95 7.60
N ARG A 26 -19.19 -11.45 8.79
CA ARG A 26 -19.77 -12.79 8.97
C ARG A 26 -21.16 -12.91 8.39
N LEU A 27 -21.97 -11.85 8.48
CA LEU A 27 -23.33 -11.80 7.90
C LEU A 27 -23.29 -11.70 6.38
N ASP A 28 -22.25 -11.05 5.80
CA ASP A 28 -22.13 -10.86 4.35
C ASP A 28 -21.56 -12.11 3.64
N SER A 29 -20.63 -12.83 4.29
CA SER A 29 -20.01 -14.04 3.72
C SER A 29 -19.46 -14.97 4.79
N SER A 30 -19.55 -16.29 4.55
CA SER A 30 -18.96 -17.33 5.40
C SER A 30 -17.42 -17.26 5.39
N GLY A 31 -16.76 -17.69 6.50
CA GLY A 31 -15.30 -17.81 6.59
C GLY A 31 -14.64 -16.92 7.64
N PRO A 32 -13.31 -16.82 7.69
CA PRO A 32 -12.56 -16.06 8.70
C PRO A 32 -12.82 -14.55 8.59
N ILE A 33 -12.72 -13.85 9.71
CA ILE A 33 -12.89 -12.38 9.78
C ILE A 33 -11.64 -11.68 9.21
N PHE A 34 -10.47 -12.22 9.54
CA PHE A 34 -9.19 -11.68 9.12
C PHE A 34 -8.63 -12.45 7.94
N TYR A 35 -7.98 -11.72 7.05
CA TYR A 35 -7.20 -12.21 5.94
C TYR A 35 -5.72 -11.89 6.17
N LYS A 36 -4.85 -12.85 5.88
CA LYS A 36 -3.39 -12.67 5.97
C LYS A 36 -2.77 -12.82 4.60
N GLN A 37 -1.81 -11.97 4.28
CA GLN A 37 -1.10 -11.98 3.00
C GLN A 37 0.37 -11.71 3.22
N ARG A 38 1.25 -12.47 2.54
CA ARG A 38 2.68 -12.18 2.53
C ARG A 38 2.96 -10.89 1.79
N ARG A 39 3.87 -10.10 2.33
CA ARG A 39 4.37 -8.87 1.75
C ARG A 39 5.87 -8.77 1.91
N ALA A 40 6.53 -8.13 0.93
CA ALA A 40 7.93 -7.77 1.03
C ALA A 40 8.10 -6.63 2.04
N GLY A 41 9.06 -6.80 2.93
CA GLY A 41 9.47 -5.84 3.93
C GLY A 41 10.68 -5.01 3.49
N ALA A 42 11.46 -4.54 4.45
CA ALA A 42 12.67 -3.78 4.18
C ALA A 42 13.70 -4.60 3.38
N MET A 43 14.45 -3.92 2.52
CA MET A 43 15.57 -4.52 1.81
C MET A 43 16.66 -4.94 2.82
N LYS A 44 17.15 -6.15 2.70
CA LYS A 44 18.30 -6.63 3.44
C LYS A 44 19.58 -6.03 2.85
N ARG A 45 20.51 -5.69 3.73
CA ARG A 45 21.84 -5.24 3.28
C ARG A 45 22.50 -6.36 2.48
N ASN A 46 22.67 -6.17 1.17
CA ASN A 46 23.38 -7.12 0.33
C ASN A 46 24.87 -6.75 0.31
N THR A 47 25.71 -7.55 0.99
CA THR A 47 27.16 -7.37 1.00
C THR A 47 27.88 -8.16 -0.09
N GLY A 48 27.15 -8.96 -0.87
CA GLY A 48 27.73 -9.93 -1.81
C GLY A 48 27.52 -9.65 -3.31
N GLY A 49 26.92 -8.51 -3.71
CA GLY A 49 26.72 -8.16 -5.13
C GLY A 49 25.69 -9.02 -5.88
N GLY A 50 24.89 -9.84 -5.17
CA GLY A 50 23.75 -10.58 -5.72
C GLY A 50 22.49 -9.72 -5.86
N PRO A 51 21.39 -10.30 -6.35
CA PRO A 51 20.10 -9.60 -6.44
C PRO A 51 19.62 -9.12 -5.05
N PRO A 52 18.85 -8.02 -5.00
CA PRO A 52 18.35 -7.51 -3.73
C PRO A 52 17.44 -8.51 -3.03
N GLU A 53 17.68 -8.75 -1.75
CA GLU A 53 16.86 -9.59 -0.89
C GLU A 53 16.00 -8.73 0.03
N PHE A 54 14.78 -9.19 0.33
CA PHE A 54 13.83 -8.52 1.21
C PHE A 54 13.47 -9.39 2.40
N THR A 55 13.08 -8.75 3.50
CA THR A 55 12.39 -9.46 4.57
C THR A 55 10.95 -9.71 4.13
N ASP A 56 10.36 -10.81 4.62
CA ASP A 56 8.95 -11.12 4.40
C ASP A 56 8.18 -11.00 5.70
N PHE A 57 6.96 -10.50 5.61
CA PHE A 57 6.05 -10.47 6.75
C PHE A 57 4.60 -10.70 6.32
N TRP A 58 3.74 -11.01 7.28
CA TRP A 58 2.32 -11.22 7.07
C TRP A 58 1.54 -9.97 7.47
N ILE A 59 0.95 -9.28 6.49
CA ILE A 59 -0.04 -8.24 6.81
C ILE A 59 -1.33 -8.91 7.26
N VAL A 60 -2.03 -8.23 8.19
CA VAL A 60 -3.35 -8.64 8.66
C VAL A 60 -4.36 -7.60 8.23
N LYS A 61 -5.43 -8.03 7.57
CA LYS A 61 -6.55 -7.17 7.12
C LYS A 61 -7.89 -7.77 7.54
N PHE A 62 -8.93 -6.98 7.57
CA PHE A 62 -10.27 -7.53 7.52
C PHE A 62 -10.53 -8.14 6.15
N ARG A 63 -11.23 -9.28 6.12
CA ARG A 63 -11.58 -9.95 4.87
C ARG A 63 -12.61 -9.14 4.10
N THR A 64 -12.33 -8.86 2.84
CA THR A 64 -13.16 -8.09 1.91
C THR A 64 -13.59 -8.87 0.69
N MET A 65 -13.10 -10.09 0.53
CA MET A 65 -13.39 -10.99 -0.59
C MET A 65 -13.89 -12.33 -0.09
N GLY A 66 -14.52 -13.11 -0.97
CA GLY A 66 -14.88 -14.51 -0.70
C GLY A 66 -13.64 -15.36 -0.35
N VAL A 67 -13.85 -16.48 0.36
CA VAL A 67 -12.74 -17.34 0.86
C VAL A 67 -11.91 -17.91 -0.29
N ASP A 68 -12.52 -18.24 -1.41
CA ASP A 68 -11.87 -18.84 -2.58
C ASP A 68 -11.54 -17.82 -3.69
N ALA A 69 -11.48 -16.53 -3.36
CA ALA A 69 -11.33 -15.45 -4.33
C ALA A 69 -10.08 -15.57 -5.22
N GLU A 70 -8.99 -16.14 -4.72
CA GLU A 70 -7.73 -16.31 -5.46
C GLU A 70 -7.49 -17.75 -5.94
N LYS A 71 -8.42 -18.70 -5.68
CA LYS A 71 -8.24 -20.13 -5.97
C LYS A 71 -8.07 -20.44 -7.47
N HIS A 72 -8.75 -19.67 -8.32
CA HIS A 72 -8.73 -19.88 -9.77
C HIS A 72 -7.93 -18.84 -10.55
N THR A 73 -7.66 -17.68 -9.95
CA THR A 73 -7.00 -16.56 -10.63
C THR A 73 -5.56 -16.33 -10.17
N GLY A 74 -5.16 -16.98 -9.05
CA GLY A 74 -3.87 -16.67 -8.43
C GLY A 74 -3.80 -15.25 -7.86
N ALA A 75 -2.59 -14.73 -7.77
CA ALA A 75 -2.28 -13.41 -7.21
C ALA A 75 -2.56 -12.29 -8.23
N VAL A 76 -3.81 -11.95 -8.45
CA VAL A 76 -4.22 -10.88 -9.38
C VAL A 76 -4.55 -9.60 -8.60
N VAL A 77 -4.10 -8.45 -9.11
CA VAL A 77 -4.48 -7.13 -8.60
C VAL A 77 -5.99 -6.94 -8.78
N ALA A 78 -6.68 -6.51 -7.73
CA ALA A 78 -8.11 -6.27 -7.80
C ALA A 78 -8.43 -5.05 -8.68
N SER A 79 -9.31 -5.22 -9.65
CA SER A 79 -9.80 -4.15 -10.52
C SER A 79 -11.02 -3.44 -9.93
N LYS A 80 -11.39 -2.30 -10.52
CA LYS A 80 -12.62 -1.59 -10.17
C LYS A 80 -13.83 -2.47 -10.52
N GLY A 81 -14.72 -2.70 -9.54
CA GLY A 81 -15.89 -3.56 -9.74
C GLY A 81 -15.63 -5.06 -9.66
N ASP A 82 -14.49 -5.50 -9.13
CA ASP A 82 -14.12 -6.90 -8.96
C ASP A 82 -15.23 -7.72 -8.28
N ALA A 83 -15.76 -8.71 -8.99
CA ALA A 83 -16.87 -9.56 -8.53
C ALA A 83 -16.53 -10.40 -7.29
N ARG A 84 -15.23 -10.60 -7.00
CA ARG A 84 -14.76 -11.33 -5.81
C ARG A 84 -14.98 -10.56 -4.50
N VAL A 85 -15.18 -9.23 -4.60
CA VAL A 85 -15.35 -8.34 -3.44
C VAL A 85 -16.78 -8.40 -2.93
N THR A 86 -16.95 -8.70 -1.64
CA THR A 86 -18.26 -8.78 -0.99
C THR A 86 -18.91 -7.38 -0.84
N LYS A 87 -20.21 -7.30 -0.50
CA LYS A 87 -20.90 -6.02 -0.34
C LYS A 87 -20.29 -5.19 0.80
N VAL A 88 -20.08 -5.81 1.96
CA VAL A 88 -19.41 -5.19 3.12
C VAL A 88 -17.95 -4.90 2.75
N GLY A 89 -17.29 -5.82 2.05
CA GLY A 89 -15.92 -5.65 1.58
C GLY A 89 -15.71 -4.40 0.73
N ARG A 90 -16.64 -4.05 -0.15
CA ARG A 90 -16.59 -2.80 -0.93
C ARG A 90 -16.58 -1.56 -0.05
N PHE A 91 -17.44 -1.53 0.98
CA PHE A 91 -17.47 -0.43 1.93
C PHE A 91 -16.16 -0.34 2.72
N LEU A 92 -15.67 -1.47 3.25
CA LEU A 92 -14.43 -1.52 4.02
C LEU A 92 -13.22 -1.03 3.20
N ARG A 93 -13.11 -1.46 1.93
CA ARG A 93 -12.05 -1.02 1.00
C ARG A 93 -12.14 0.47 0.67
N LYS A 94 -13.34 0.95 0.34
CA LYS A 94 -13.57 2.36 0.04
C LYS A 94 -13.14 3.28 1.19
N THR A 95 -13.38 2.84 2.44
CA THR A 95 -13.07 3.59 3.66
C THR A 95 -11.71 3.24 4.27
N ARG A 96 -10.97 2.28 3.72
CA ARG A 96 -9.71 1.74 4.25
C ARG A 96 -9.83 1.11 5.64
N ILE A 97 -11.03 0.86 6.11
CA ILE A 97 -11.26 0.19 7.40
C ILE A 97 -10.69 -1.23 7.39
N ASP A 98 -10.64 -1.89 6.23
CA ASP A 98 -10.02 -3.20 6.08
C ASP A 98 -8.53 -3.23 6.47
N GLU A 99 -7.83 -2.13 6.42
CA GLU A 99 -6.41 -2.02 6.73
C GLU A 99 -6.10 -1.71 8.20
N LEU A 100 -7.11 -1.37 9.03
CA LEU A 100 -6.90 -1.04 10.44
C LEU A 100 -6.15 -2.12 11.25
N PRO A 101 -6.34 -3.45 11.02
CA PRO A 101 -5.57 -4.45 11.72
C PRO A 101 -4.05 -4.38 11.48
N GLN A 102 -3.59 -3.67 10.44
CA GLN A 102 -2.15 -3.50 10.17
C GLN A 102 -1.43 -2.62 11.22
N PHE A 103 -2.15 -1.87 12.07
CA PHE A 103 -1.53 -1.26 13.24
C PHE A 103 -0.80 -2.30 14.10
N LEU A 104 -1.24 -3.56 14.11
CA LEU A 104 -0.51 -4.65 14.78
C LEU A 104 0.83 -4.95 14.10
N ASN A 105 0.92 -4.81 12.77
CA ASN A 105 2.18 -4.97 12.05
C ASN A 105 3.14 -3.81 12.37
N VAL A 106 2.61 -2.60 12.52
CA VAL A 106 3.42 -1.44 12.95
C VAL A 106 3.96 -1.65 14.36
N LEU A 107 3.15 -2.13 15.32
CA LEU A 107 3.60 -2.45 16.69
C LEU A 107 4.64 -3.55 16.74
N LYS A 108 4.55 -4.55 15.85
CA LYS A 108 5.56 -5.61 15.73
C LYS A 108 6.87 -5.12 15.10
N GLY A 109 6.86 -3.94 14.45
CA GLY A 109 8.02 -3.40 13.75
C GLY A 109 8.20 -3.93 12.32
N ASP A 110 7.24 -4.72 11.81
CA ASP A 110 7.22 -5.19 10.42
C ASP A 110 7.00 -4.01 9.45
N MET A 111 6.23 -3.02 9.87
CA MET A 111 5.85 -1.82 9.11
C MET A 111 6.11 -0.54 9.89
N SER A 112 6.17 0.57 9.17
CA SER A 112 6.03 1.94 9.69
C SER A 112 4.60 2.43 9.49
N LEU A 113 4.22 3.49 10.16
CA LEU A 113 2.96 4.18 9.87
C LEU A 113 3.01 4.81 8.48
N VAL A 114 4.10 5.52 8.17
CA VAL A 114 4.35 6.14 6.87
C VAL A 114 5.50 5.43 6.17
N GLY A 115 5.33 5.18 4.88
CA GLY A 115 6.34 4.53 4.04
C GLY A 115 5.78 4.05 2.71
N PRO A 116 6.62 3.50 1.85
CA PRO A 116 6.18 2.87 0.60
C PRO A 116 5.22 1.72 0.86
N ARG A 117 4.18 1.59 0.03
CA ARG A 117 3.22 0.50 0.17
C ARG A 117 3.91 -0.86 -0.04
N PRO A 118 3.73 -1.84 0.87
CA PRO A 118 4.33 -3.16 0.71
C PRO A 118 3.69 -3.92 -0.46
N GLU A 119 4.50 -4.38 -1.40
CA GLU A 119 4.06 -5.22 -2.51
C GLU A 119 4.16 -6.71 -2.15
N ARG A 120 3.50 -7.58 -2.94
CA ARG A 120 3.70 -9.03 -2.82
C ARG A 120 5.13 -9.37 -3.24
N PRO A 121 5.81 -10.33 -2.61
CA PRO A 121 7.19 -10.70 -2.98
C PRO A 121 7.33 -11.07 -4.46
N GLU A 122 6.36 -11.80 -5.00
CA GLU A 122 6.32 -12.21 -6.40
C GLU A 122 6.22 -10.98 -7.32
N LEU A 123 5.29 -10.07 -7.04
CA LEU A 123 5.10 -8.85 -7.82
C LEU A 123 6.30 -7.91 -7.70
N LEU A 124 6.93 -7.82 -6.53
CA LEU A 124 8.13 -7.00 -6.35
C LEU A 124 9.28 -7.48 -7.22
N ALA A 125 9.47 -8.79 -7.35
CA ALA A 125 10.51 -9.36 -8.21
C ALA A 125 10.27 -9.01 -9.70
N ASP A 126 9.03 -9.14 -10.17
CA ASP A 126 8.66 -8.80 -11.55
C ASP A 126 8.81 -7.29 -11.81
N LEU A 127 8.39 -6.45 -10.86
CA LEU A 127 8.54 -4.99 -10.96
C LEU A 127 10.00 -4.54 -10.94
N ALA A 128 10.86 -5.17 -10.13
CA ALA A 128 12.29 -4.88 -10.11
C ALA A 128 12.99 -5.24 -11.43
N LEU A 129 12.49 -6.23 -12.18
CA LEU A 129 12.96 -6.54 -13.54
C LEU A 129 12.45 -5.55 -14.58
N ALA A 130 11.20 -5.10 -14.45
CA ALA A 130 10.53 -4.23 -15.42
C ALA A 130 10.85 -2.74 -15.23
N ILE A 131 11.11 -2.31 -13.99
CA ILE A 131 11.33 -0.91 -13.61
C ILE A 131 12.69 -0.79 -12.91
N PRO A 132 13.69 -0.16 -13.53
CA PRO A 132 14.99 0.05 -12.91
C PRO A 132 14.87 0.73 -11.55
N PHE A 133 15.60 0.22 -10.56
CA PHE A 133 15.67 0.76 -9.19
C PHE A 133 14.35 0.70 -8.41
N PHE A 134 13.38 -0.12 -8.83
CA PHE A 134 12.10 -0.23 -8.11
C PHE A 134 12.29 -0.71 -6.66
N GLU A 135 13.28 -1.52 -6.41
CA GLU A 135 13.66 -2.03 -5.09
C GLU A 135 14.20 -0.95 -4.14
N GLU A 136 14.80 0.13 -4.66
CA GLU A 136 15.41 1.20 -3.86
C GLU A 136 14.41 1.89 -2.92
N ARG A 137 13.12 1.86 -3.24
CA ARG A 137 12.05 2.36 -2.38
C ARG A 137 12.00 1.72 -0.98
N LEU A 138 12.60 0.55 -0.82
CA LEU A 138 12.63 -0.23 0.43
C LEU A 138 14.04 -0.36 1.03
N ARG A 139 15.04 0.34 0.49
CA ARG A 139 16.44 0.25 0.95
C ARG A 139 16.60 0.80 2.38
N GLU A 140 16.06 1.99 2.64
CA GLU A 140 16.18 2.68 3.93
C GLU A 140 14.84 2.98 4.58
N ALA A 141 13.74 2.67 3.89
CA ALA A 141 12.38 2.85 4.37
C ALA A 141 11.73 1.51 4.69
N LYS A 142 11.07 1.43 5.84
CA LYS A 142 10.13 0.34 6.11
C LYS A 142 8.86 0.54 5.27
N PRO A 143 8.20 -0.56 4.84
CA PRO A 143 6.90 -0.44 4.21
C PRO A 143 5.89 0.23 5.16
N GLY A 144 5.06 1.12 4.60
CA GLY A 144 4.10 1.93 5.35
C GLY A 144 2.66 1.44 5.28
N LEU A 145 1.90 1.74 6.33
CA LEU A 145 0.44 1.62 6.33
C LEU A 145 -0.18 2.68 5.40
N THR A 146 0.38 3.89 5.42
CA THR A 146 0.12 4.96 4.46
C THR A 146 1.43 5.46 3.87
N GLY A 147 1.40 6.28 2.82
CA GLY A 147 2.61 6.78 2.19
C GLY A 147 2.35 7.95 1.25
N LEU A 148 3.43 8.61 0.84
CA LEU A 148 3.36 9.79 -0.02
C LEU A 148 2.65 9.48 -1.35
N ALA A 149 2.97 8.36 -1.99
CA ALA A 149 2.29 7.91 -3.21
C ALA A 149 0.77 7.72 -2.98
N GLN A 150 0.38 7.10 -1.86
CA GLN A 150 -1.02 6.80 -1.55
C GLN A 150 -1.87 8.05 -1.34
N ILE A 151 -1.31 9.12 -0.74
CA ILE A 151 -2.03 10.38 -0.53
C ILE A 151 -2.02 11.30 -1.75
N SER A 152 -1.08 11.10 -2.69
CA SER A 152 -0.90 11.95 -3.88
C SER A 152 -1.61 11.39 -5.12
N LEU A 153 -1.56 10.08 -5.32
CA LEU A 153 -2.12 9.40 -6.51
C LEU A 153 -3.45 8.70 -6.22
N GLY A 154 -3.88 8.67 -4.97
CA GLY A 154 -4.99 7.81 -4.58
C GLY A 154 -4.65 6.33 -4.71
N TYR A 155 -5.70 5.49 -4.78
CA TYR A 155 -5.51 4.04 -4.73
C TYR A 155 -5.24 3.38 -6.07
N THR A 156 -5.76 3.96 -7.12
CA THR A 156 -5.60 3.44 -8.49
C THR A 156 -4.18 3.69 -9.02
N GLY A 157 -3.43 4.60 -8.38
CA GLY A 157 -2.14 5.05 -8.89
C GLY A 157 -2.27 6.06 -10.03
N ALA A 158 -3.50 6.33 -10.50
CA ALA A 158 -3.72 7.29 -11.55
C ALA A 158 -3.35 8.70 -11.08
N MET A 159 -2.62 9.43 -11.92
CA MET A 159 -2.21 10.80 -11.65
C MET A 159 -3.43 11.74 -11.72
N PRO A 160 -3.73 12.52 -10.67
CA PRO A 160 -4.76 13.53 -10.72
C PRO A 160 -4.44 14.62 -11.77
N ASP A 161 -5.46 15.19 -12.39
CA ASP A 161 -5.29 16.24 -13.40
C ASP A 161 -4.69 17.53 -12.84
N ASP A 162 -4.86 17.78 -11.53
CA ASP A 162 -4.29 18.90 -10.78
C ASP A 162 -2.91 18.60 -10.16
N SER A 163 -2.29 17.48 -10.53
CA SER A 163 -0.95 17.11 -10.07
C SER A 163 0.11 18.03 -10.66
N GLU A 164 1.11 18.38 -9.85
CA GLU A 164 2.31 19.10 -10.34
C GLU A 164 3.08 18.34 -11.43
N LEU A 165 2.84 17.02 -11.53
CA LEU A 165 3.42 16.15 -12.55
C LEU A 165 2.51 15.95 -13.77
N ALA A 166 1.33 16.60 -13.83
CA ALA A 166 0.37 16.39 -14.92
C ALA A 166 0.94 16.78 -16.28
N GLU A 167 1.80 17.81 -16.33
CA GLU A 167 2.48 18.25 -17.55
C GLU A 167 3.47 17.21 -18.11
N PHE A 168 3.94 16.29 -17.27
CA PHE A 168 4.86 15.20 -17.66
C PHE A 168 4.13 13.87 -17.91
N ARG A 169 2.79 13.87 -17.88
CA ARG A 169 1.98 12.64 -17.99
C ARG A 169 2.39 11.78 -19.19
N ASP A 170 2.50 12.38 -20.36
CA ASP A 170 2.81 11.65 -21.60
C ASP A 170 4.23 11.06 -21.60
N VAL A 171 5.15 11.71 -20.88
CA VAL A 171 6.53 11.21 -20.72
C VAL A 171 6.62 10.13 -19.65
N LEU A 172 5.78 10.20 -18.61
CA LEU A 172 5.77 9.26 -17.49
C LEU A 172 4.90 8.03 -17.76
N GLN A 173 3.83 8.19 -18.56
CA GLN A 173 2.94 7.11 -18.98
C GLN A 173 3.40 6.56 -20.33
N ASN A 174 3.62 5.24 -20.36
CA ASN A 174 3.96 4.50 -21.57
C ASN A 174 5.06 5.15 -22.45
N PRO A 175 6.23 5.51 -21.90
CA PRO A 175 7.30 6.20 -22.66
C PRO A 175 7.83 5.36 -23.82
N PHE A 176 7.54 4.04 -23.87
CA PHE A 176 8.00 3.10 -24.89
C PHE A 176 6.91 2.68 -25.87
N GLY A 177 5.66 3.22 -25.76
CA GLY A 177 4.57 2.88 -26.65
C GLY A 177 4.10 1.42 -26.55
N LEU A 178 4.21 0.79 -25.38
CA LEU A 178 3.75 -0.58 -25.16
C LEU A 178 2.24 -0.70 -25.24
N PRO A 179 1.67 -1.87 -25.62
CA PRO A 179 0.25 -2.10 -25.61
C PRO A 179 -0.39 -1.76 -24.26
N GLU A 180 -1.55 -1.09 -24.24
CA GLU A 180 -2.21 -0.56 -23.03
C GLU A 180 -2.40 -1.60 -21.92
N ALA A 181 -2.69 -2.87 -22.25
CA ALA A 181 -2.94 -3.92 -21.27
C ALA A 181 -1.69 -4.32 -20.44
N GLU A 182 -0.49 -4.18 -21.00
CA GLU A 182 0.78 -4.53 -20.35
C GLU A 182 1.51 -3.29 -19.80
N GLY A 183 1.30 -2.13 -20.43
CA GLY A 183 1.94 -0.88 -20.05
C GLY A 183 1.32 -0.21 -18.81
N ALA A 184 0.01 -0.22 -18.67
CA ALA A 184 -0.70 0.54 -17.66
C ALA A 184 -0.27 0.23 -16.21
N LEU A 185 -0.09 -1.04 -15.86
CA LEU A 185 0.36 -1.40 -14.49
C LEU A 185 1.80 -0.95 -14.22
N ALA A 186 2.68 -1.08 -15.21
CA ALA A 186 4.08 -0.67 -15.07
C ALA A 186 4.19 0.86 -14.97
N ASP A 187 3.39 1.60 -15.73
CA ASP A 187 3.36 3.07 -15.69
C ASP A 187 2.86 3.60 -14.36
N ASP A 188 1.76 3.06 -13.85
CA ASP A 188 1.27 3.38 -12.50
C ASP A 188 2.33 3.12 -11.42
N MET A 189 3.09 2.04 -11.55
CA MET A 189 4.14 1.69 -10.59
C MET A 189 5.39 2.57 -10.72
N ARG A 190 5.74 3.07 -11.92
CA ARG A 190 6.80 4.07 -12.11
C ARG A 190 6.47 5.39 -11.44
N ILE A 191 5.24 5.86 -11.59
CA ILE A 191 4.79 7.10 -10.94
C ILE A 191 4.82 6.93 -9.42
N LYS A 192 4.34 5.78 -8.88
CA LYS A 192 4.44 5.48 -7.46
C LYS A 192 5.88 5.47 -6.96
N LEU A 193 6.81 4.92 -7.76
CA LEU A 193 8.23 4.89 -7.42
C LEU A 193 8.79 6.30 -7.22
N LEU A 194 8.43 7.28 -8.07
CA LEU A 194 8.90 8.66 -7.91
C LEU A 194 8.50 9.25 -6.55
N TYR A 195 7.25 9.05 -6.13
CA TYR A 195 6.80 9.50 -4.81
C TYR A 195 7.48 8.75 -3.66
N ASP A 196 7.67 7.44 -3.82
CA ASP A 196 8.35 6.63 -2.79
C ASP A 196 9.83 7.02 -2.65
N LEU A 197 10.53 7.30 -3.76
CA LEU A 197 11.90 7.81 -3.74
C LEU A 197 11.98 9.22 -3.15
N ALA A 198 10.99 10.10 -3.44
CA ALA A 198 10.91 11.41 -2.81
C ALA A 198 10.70 11.30 -1.30
N TYR A 199 9.91 10.32 -0.83
CA TYR A 199 9.81 10.01 0.59
C TYR A 199 11.15 9.53 1.17
N CYS A 200 11.83 8.58 0.51
CA CYS A 200 13.15 8.10 0.95
C CYS A 200 14.17 9.25 1.06
N ALA A 201 14.20 10.14 0.08
CA ALA A 201 15.07 11.32 0.13
C ALA A 201 14.75 12.25 1.32
N ALA A 202 13.48 12.34 1.72
CA ALA A 202 13.10 13.14 2.89
C ALA A 202 13.60 12.54 4.22
N LEU A 203 13.94 11.24 4.26
CA LEU A 203 14.48 10.59 5.47
C LEU A 203 15.91 11.02 5.81
N GLU A 204 16.67 11.57 4.86
CA GLU A 204 18.09 11.94 5.05
C GLU A 204 18.28 13.04 6.09
N LYS A 205 17.31 13.94 6.27
CA LYS A 205 17.38 15.03 7.24
C LYS A 205 16.20 14.99 8.19
N PHE A 206 16.47 15.16 9.48
CA PHE A 206 15.42 15.09 10.51
C PHE A 206 14.28 16.09 10.28
N SER A 207 14.56 17.30 9.80
CA SER A 207 13.53 18.32 9.55
C SER A 207 12.61 17.94 8.39
N THR A 208 13.16 17.43 7.28
CA THR A 208 12.37 16.95 6.12
C THR A 208 11.62 15.67 6.45
N PHE A 209 12.24 14.76 7.19
CA PHE A 209 11.59 13.56 7.72
C PHE A 209 10.35 13.94 8.54
N LEU A 210 10.51 14.78 9.57
CA LEU A 210 9.39 15.13 10.45
C LEU A 210 8.26 15.85 9.69
N ALA A 211 8.61 16.77 8.79
CA ALA A 211 7.64 17.48 7.96
C ALA A 211 6.87 16.52 7.04
N MET A 212 7.56 15.55 6.44
CA MET A 212 6.96 14.54 5.55
C MET A 212 6.03 13.60 6.33
N GLU A 213 6.47 13.09 7.48
CA GLU A 213 5.64 12.25 8.36
C GLU A 213 4.34 12.96 8.74
N LEU A 214 4.44 14.19 9.27
CA LEU A 214 3.26 14.98 9.65
C LEU A 214 2.35 15.27 8.45
N ARG A 215 2.92 15.64 7.30
CA ARG A 215 2.16 15.88 6.07
C ARG A 215 1.36 14.66 5.65
N VAL A 216 1.97 13.48 5.61
CA VAL A 216 1.32 12.24 5.20
C VAL A 216 0.25 11.84 6.24
N MET A 217 0.59 11.86 7.53
CA MET A 217 -0.34 11.50 8.60
C MET A 217 -1.58 12.39 8.62
N LEU A 218 -1.44 13.71 8.46
CA LEU A 218 -2.56 14.65 8.46
C LEU A 218 -3.42 14.57 7.20
N ARG A 219 -2.83 14.25 6.05
CA ARG A 219 -3.57 14.12 4.78
C ARG A 219 -4.29 12.78 4.63
N THR A 220 -3.78 11.71 5.22
CA THR A 220 -4.37 10.37 5.10
C THR A 220 -5.86 10.32 5.44
N PRO A 221 -6.34 10.85 6.59
CA PRO A 221 -7.77 10.85 6.89
C PRO A 221 -8.62 11.60 5.87
N LEU A 222 -8.11 12.72 5.33
CA LEU A 222 -8.81 13.51 4.32
C LEU A 222 -8.98 12.74 3.01
N VAL A 223 -7.95 12.02 2.57
CA VAL A 223 -8.00 11.16 1.38
C VAL A 223 -8.97 9.99 1.59
N MET A 224 -8.98 9.39 2.78
CA MET A 224 -9.92 8.33 3.13
C MET A 224 -11.37 8.82 3.09
N LEU A 225 -11.66 10.01 3.63
CA LEU A 225 -13.00 10.60 3.65
C LEU A 225 -13.50 10.98 2.25
N LYS A 226 -12.61 11.43 1.36
CA LYS A 226 -12.96 11.71 -0.04
C LYS A 226 -13.29 10.45 -0.86
N GLY A 227 -13.06 9.25 -0.30
CA GLY A 227 -13.36 7.98 -0.96
C GLY A 227 -12.51 7.72 -2.20
N SER A 228 -11.35 8.38 -2.31
CA SER A 228 -10.37 8.18 -3.40
C SER A 228 -9.66 6.81 -3.27
N GLY A 229 -10.21 5.92 -2.48
CA GLY A 229 -9.59 4.64 -2.09
C GLY A 229 -10.02 3.42 -2.91
N SER A 230 -10.82 3.55 -3.95
CA SER A 230 -11.28 2.41 -4.77
C SER A 230 -11.29 2.73 -6.24
#